data_ab8d04e1765022b557aa6afbc1e07cb4
#
_entry.id   ab8d04e1765022b557aa6afbc1e07cb4
#
_cell.length_a   1.000
_cell.length_b   1.000
_cell.length_c   1.000
_cell.angle_alpha   90.00
_cell.angle_beta   90.00
_cell.angle_gamma   90.00
#
_symmetry.space_group_name_H-M   'P 1'
#
loop_
_entity.id
_entity.type
_entity.pdbx_description
1 polymer ?
#
loop_
_entity_poly.entity_id
_entity_poly.type
_entity_poly.pdbx_seq_one_letter_code
_entity_poly.pdbx_strand_id
1 'polypeptide(L)' 'GKSQEEIKEEKRKQWEDMSIEEHMEYYVNQGNDKKAAMKLVAKDRGVSKRDIYNTLIKE' A
#
# COMPACT_ATOMS: atom_id res chain seq x y z
N GLY A 1 -4.80 26.64 -2.69
CA GLY A 1 -5.00 25.27 -2.32
C GLY A 1 -3.74 24.47 -2.43
N LYS A 2 -3.74 23.31 -1.85
CA LYS A 2 -2.59 22.42 -1.92
C LYS A 2 -2.55 21.72 -3.26
N SER A 3 -1.36 21.52 -3.76
CA SER A 3 -1.17 20.82 -5.01
C SER A 3 -1.43 19.32 -4.81
N GLN A 4 -1.72 18.64 -5.91
CA GLN A 4 -1.94 17.20 -5.85
C GLN A 4 -0.67 16.46 -5.42
N GLU A 5 0.47 17.03 -5.69
CA GLU A 5 1.73 16.43 -5.30
C GLU A 5 1.89 16.39 -3.78
N GLU A 6 1.50 17.46 -3.11
CA GLU A 6 1.57 17.49 -1.65
C GLU A 6 0.64 16.46 -1.03
N ILE A 7 -0.54 16.29 -1.60
CA ILE A 7 -1.49 15.31 -1.10
C ILE A 7 -0.91 13.89 -1.25
N LYS A 8 -0.25 13.63 -2.37
CA LYS A 8 0.37 12.32 -2.59
C LYS A 8 1.48 12.04 -1.60
N GLU A 9 2.27 13.05 -1.27
CA GLU A 9 3.35 12.89 -0.31
C GLU A 9 2.83 12.59 1.08
N GLU A 10 1.75 13.25 1.48
CA GLU A 10 1.15 12.99 2.77
C GLU A 10 0.64 11.57 2.87
N LYS A 11 0.02 11.07 1.80
CA LYS A 11 -0.46 9.69 1.77
C LYS A 11 0.69 8.71 1.84
N ARG A 12 1.79 9.03 1.17
CA ARG A 12 2.97 8.18 1.21
C ARG A 12 3.51 8.03 2.62
N LYS A 13 3.60 9.13 3.34
CA LYS A 13 4.09 9.11 4.71
C LYS A 13 3.18 8.27 5.60
N GLN A 14 1.89 8.36 5.37
CA GLN A 14 0.94 7.57 6.13
C GLN A 14 1.18 6.08 5.94
N TRP A 15 1.45 5.68 4.70
CA TRP A 15 1.67 4.27 4.41
C TRP A 15 3.05 3.79 4.84
N GLU A 16 4.04 4.68 4.88
CA GLU A 16 5.38 4.30 5.31
C GLU A 16 5.42 3.84 6.76
N ASP A 17 4.58 4.40 7.60
CA ASP A 17 4.51 4.02 9.01
C ASP A 17 3.81 2.69 9.22
N MET A 18 3.11 2.20 8.22
CA MET A 18 2.42 0.92 8.29
C MET A 18 3.25 -0.18 7.65
N SER A 19 3.19 -1.36 8.26
CA SER A 19 3.80 -2.53 7.63
C SER A 19 2.98 -2.89 6.39
N ILE A 20 3.59 -3.67 5.51
CA ILE A 20 2.89 -4.11 4.30
C ILE A 20 1.67 -4.94 4.66
N GLU A 21 1.77 -5.76 5.70
CA GLU A 21 0.64 -6.56 6.15
C GLU A 21 -0.53 -5.68 6.59
N GLU A 22 -0.25 -4.66 7.39
CA GLU A 22 -1.28 -3.74 7.83
C GLU A 22 -1.88 -2.97 6.67
N HIS A 23 -1.04 -2.57 5.74
CA HIS A 23 -1.49 -1.86 4.55
C HIS A 23 -2.42 -2.74 3.72
N MET A 24 -2.05 -4.01 3.57
CA MET A 24 -2.90 -4.98 2.89
C MET A 24 -4.25 -5.13 3.57
N GLU A 25 -4.21 -5.30 4.88
CA GLU A 25 -5.43 -5.47 5.66
C GLU A 25 -6.36 -4.27 5.52
N TYR A 26 -5.79 -3.10 5.46
CA TYR A 26 -6.58 -1.88 5.30
C TYR A 26 -7.47 -1.98 4.07
N TYR A 27 -6.90 -2.41 2.95
CA TYR A 27 -7.66 -2.54 1.72
C TYR A 27 -8.59 -3.75 1.73
N VAL A 28 -8.15 -4.84 2.32
CA VAL A 28 -9.00 -6.02 2.42
C VAL A 28 -10.25 -5.72 3.24
N ASN A 29 -10.09 -4.95 4.30
CA ASN A 29 -11.23 -4.57 5.15
C ASN A 29 -12.21 -3.66 4.42
N GLN A 30 -11.76 -3.00 3.36
CA GLN A 30 -12.65 -2.18 2.55
C GLN A 30 -13.45 -2.99 1.53
N GLY A 31 -13.19 -4.27 1.44
CA GLY A 31 -13.90 -5.13 0.51
C GLY A 31 -13.08 -5.56 -0.70
N ASN A 32 -11.78 -5.34 -0.67
CA ASN A 32 -10.91 -5.74 -1.77
C ASN A 32 -10.36 -7.14 -1.53
N ASP A 33 -10.15 -7.88 -2.63
CA ASP A 33 -9.49 -9.17 -2.54
C ASP A 33 -8.02 -8.97 -2.21
N LYS A 34 -7.37 -10.06 -1.79
CA LYS A 34 -5.94 -10.00 -1.55
C LYS A 34 -5.18 -9.52 -2.77
N LYS A 35 -5.55 -10.02 -3.95
CA LYS A 35 -4.90 -9.61 -5.19
C LYS A 35 -5.09 -8.13 -5.46
N ALA A 36 -6.31 -7.65 -5.27
CA ALA A 36 -6.61 -6.24 -5.46
C ALA A 36 -5.87 -5.39 -4.42
N ALA A 37 -5.86 -5.86 -3.17
CA ALA A 37 -5.15 -5.16 -2.12
C ALA A 37 -3.66 -5.06 -2.41
N MET A 38 -3.06 -6.15 -2.87
CA MET A 38 -1.65 -6.14 -3.24
C MET A 38 -1.35 -5.12 -4.32
N LYS A 39 -2.22 -5.06 -5.31
CA LYS A 39 -2.06 -4.11 -6.40
C LYS A 39 -2.12 -2.66 -5.88
N LEU A 40 -3.07 -2.41 -5.01
CA LEU A 40 -3.23 -1.07 -4.44
C LEU A 40 -2.06 -0.69 -3.54
N VAL A 41 -1.62 -1.64 -2.72
CA VAL A 41 -0.47 -1.41 -1.84
C VAL A 41 0.78 -1.14 -2.65
N ALA A 42 1.01 -1.94 -3.69
CA ALA A 42 2.17 -1.75 -4.55
C ALA A 42 2.15 -0.36 -5.20
N LYS A 43 0.98 0.06 -5.64
CA LYS A 43 0.83 1.37 -6.27
C LYS A 43 1.10 2.49 -5.27
N ASP A 44 0.56 2.36 -4.07
CA ASP A 44 0.73 3.38 -3.04
C ASP A 44 2.19 3.51 -2.61
N ARG A 45 2.88 2.40 -2.52
CA ARG A 45 4.28 2.39 -2.08
C ARG A 45 5.26 2.58 -3.23
N GLY A 46 4.79 2.53 -4.47
CA GLY A 46 5.65 2.68 -5.63
C GLY A 46 6.56 1.49 -5.85
N VAL A 47 6.10 0.29 -5.49
CA VAL A 47 6.86 -0.94 -5.69
C VAL A 47 6.03 -1.90 -6.55
N SER A 48 6.64 -3.01 -6.94
CA SER A 48 5.94 -4.00 -7.75
C SER A 48 5.13 -4.95 -6.85
N LYS A 49 4.14 -5.61 -7.45
CA LYS A 49 3.38 -6.62 -6.73
C LYS A 49 4.28 -7.73 -6.22
N ARG A 50 5.30 -8.03 -7.00
CA ARG A 50 6.26 -9.06 -6.63
C ARG A 50 6.99 -8.70 -5.34
N ASP A 51 7.33 -7.43 -5.18
CA ASP A 51 7.98 -6.97 -3.96
C ASP A 51 7.07 -7.14 -2.75
N ILE A 52 5.80 -6.81 -2.92
CA ILE A 52 4.81 -6.98 -1.87
C ILE A 52 4.69 -8.45 -1.49
N TYR A 53 4.57 -9.29 -2.50
CA TYR A 53 4.42 -10.73 -2.29
C TYR A 53 5.63 -11.32 -1.57
N ASN A 54 6.83 -10.94 -2.00
CA ASN A 54 8.05 -11.43 -1.38
C ASN A 54 8.16 -10.99 0.09
N THR A 55 7.73 -9.79 0.37
CA THR A 55 7.76 -9.28 1.74
C THR A 55 6.79 -10.06 2.64
N LEU A 56 5.63 -10.39 2.11
CA LEU A 56 4.65 -11.15 2.89
C LEU A 56 5.09 -12.58 3.14
N ILE A 57 5.79 -13.17 2.20
CA ILE A 57 6.26 -14.54 2.33
C ILE A 57 7.48 -14.64 3.23
N LYS A 58 8.30 -13.63 3.22
CA LYS A 58 9.59 -13.67 3.91
C LYS A 58 9.46 -13.70 5.42
N GLU A 59 8.31 -13.59 5.90
CA GLU A 59 8.09 -13.72 7.34
C GLU A 59 8.28 -15.16 7.81
#